data_17e01d0bc98db5e329b136d7ed2832b5
#
_entry.id   17e01d0bc98db5e329b136d7ed2832b5
#
_cell.length_a   1.000
_cell.length_b   1.000
_cell.length_c   1.000
_cell.angle_alpha   90.00
_cell.angle_beta   90.00
_cell.angle_gamma   90.00
#
_symmetry.space_group_name_H-M   'P 1'
#
loop_
_entity.id
_entity.type
_entity.pdbx_description
1 polymer ?
#
loop_
_entity_poly.entity_id
_entity_poly.type
_entity_poly.pdbx_seq_one_letter_code
_entity_poly.pdbx_strand_id
1 'polypeptide(L)'
;MAKIFSKPTNIPGFPGYKITKGGDVFSSQSVNKILKPHKVKDGHLQVTLYVNKIPTYQSIHRLVLKTFVGPCPNKMMCRHLDGNPENNNLSNLCWGSHQDNEADKDRMGRRPRGSKHGSSKLTEQDVRMIIYMCSTKLFSQRETADIYGVCIGTVNHIIKKRNWRQIWTSM
;
A
#
# COMPACT_ATOMS: atom_id res chain seq x y z
N MET A 1 7.50 -13.95 -28.00
CA MET A 1 7.59 -15.04 -27.01
C MET A 1 6.20 -15.37 -26.51
N ALA A 2 5.73 -16.61 -26.66
CA ALA A 2 4.44 -17.04 -26.14
C ALA A 2 4.47 -17.00 -24.60
N LYS A 3 3.52 -16.31 -23.95
CA LYS A 3 3.34 -16.37 -22.50
C LYS A 3 3.01 -17.81 -22.12
N ILE A 4 3.91 -18.47 -21.38
CA ILE A 4 3.61 -19.78 -20.77
C ILE A 4 2.66 -19.52 -19.61
N PHE A 5 1.36 -19.71 -19.87
CA PHE A 5 0.34 -19.57 -18.84
C PHE A 5 0.40 -20.81 -17.92
N SER A 6 0.42 -20.59 -16.62
CA SER A 6 0.14 -21.68 -15.67
C SER A 6 -1.29 -22.21 -15.91
N LYS A 7 -1.52 -23.51 -15.66
CA LYS A 7 -2.83 -24.14 -15.90
C LYS A 7 -3.96 -23.35 -15.21
N PRO A 8 -5.00 -22.91 -15.93
CA PRO A 8 -6.11 -22.18 -15.35
C PRO A 8 -6.96 -23.06 -14.41
N THR A 9 -7.28 -22.53 -13.24
CA THR A 9 -8.06 -23.21 -12.17
C THR A 9 -9.42 -22.52 -12.03
N ASN A 10 -10.48 -23.27 -11.74
CA ASN A 10 -11.83 -22.75 -11.53
C ASN A 10 -11.85 -21.76 -10.34
N ILE A 11 -12.53 -20.62 -10.52
CA ILE A 11 -12.66 -19.61 -9.45
C ILE A 11 -13.81 -20.02 -8.51
N PRO A 12 -13.57 -20.18 -7.20
CA PRO A 12 -14.62 -20.52 -6.24
C PRO A 12 -15.72 -19.45 -6.20
N GLY A 13 -16.98 -19.88 -6.33
CA GLY A 13 -18.16 -18.99 -6.36
C GLY A 13 -18.45 -18.33 -7.70
N PHE A 14 -17.64 -18.60 -8.74
CA PHE A 14 -17.84 -18.05 -10.09
C PHE A 14 -17.81 -19.16 -11.15
N PRO A 15 -18.88 -19.93 -11.29
CA PRO A 15 -18.96 -21.02 -12.28
C PRO A 15 -18.77 -20.44 -13.69
N GLY A 16 -18.00 -21.13 -14.52
CA GLY A 16 -17.69 -20.68 -15.87
C GLY A 16 -16.51 -19.69 -15.99
N TYR A 17 -15.78 -19.44 -14.89
CA TYR A 17 -14.58 -18.63 -14.91
C TYR A 17 -13.39 -19.39 -14.33
N LYS A 18 -12.23 -19.18 -14.93
CA LYS A 18 -10.94 -19.75 -14.48
C LYS A 18 -9.90 -18.66 -14.34
N ILE A 19 -8.93 -18.89 -13.48
CA ILE A 19 -7.81 -17.96 -13.26
C ILE A 19 -6.48 -18.70 -13.23
N THR A 20 -5.42 -18.05 -13.72
CA THR A 20 -4.06 -18.55 -13.60
C THR A 20 -3.37 -18.00 -12.35
N LYS A 21 -2.26 -18.61 -11.95
CA LYS A 21 -1.38 -18.08 -10.88
C LYS A 21 -0.79 -16.69 -11.21
N GLY A 22 -0.77 -16.31 -12.49
CA GLY A 22 -0.34 -14.99 -12.95
C GLY A 22 -1.43 -13.90 -12.91
N GLY A 23 -2.70 -14.30 -12.60
CA GLY A 23 -3.81 -13.36 -12.54
C GLY A 23 -4.59 -13.20 -13.85
N ASP A 24 -4.32 -14.00 -14.89
CA ASP A 24 -5.12 -13.96 -16.11
C ASP A 24 -6.45 -14.69 -15.88
N VAL A 25 -7.56 -14.02 -16.17
CA VAL A 25 -8.92 -14.54 -15.96
C VAL A 25 -9.53 -14.96 -17.29
N PHE A 26 -10.09 -16.15 -17.34
CA PHE A 26 -10.71 -16.74 -18.53
C PHE A 26 -12.19 -16.95 -18.32
N SER A 27 -12.99 -16.71 -19.36
CA SER A 27 -14.39 -17.10 -19.42
C SER A 27 -14.53 -18.38 -20.22
N SER A 28 -15.20 -19.39 -19.66
CA SER A 28 -15.54 -20.60 -20.41
C SER A 28 -16.81 -20.45 -21.26
N GLN A 29 -17.54 -19.34 -21.12
CA GLN A 29 -18.73 -19.03 -21.91
C GLN A 29 -18.38 -18.62 -23.36
N SER A 30 -17.15 -18.23 -23.60
CA SER A 30 -16.59 -18.01 -24.95
C SER A 30 -15.27 -18.75 -24.99
N VAL A 31 -15.00 -19.49 -26.06
CA VAL A 31 -13.83 -20.36 -26.21
C VAL A 31 -12.56 -19.72 -25.65
N ASN A 32 -12.23 -20.01 -24.38
CA ASN A 32 -11.05 -19.56 -23.64
C ASN A 32 -10.71 -18.05 -23.77
N LYS A 33 -11.72 -17.18 -23.81
CA LYS A 33 -11.50 -15.74 -23.90
C LYS A 33 -10.89 -15.21 -22.61
N ILE A 34 -9.69 -14.60 -22.72
CA ILE A 34 -9.08 -13.85 -21.64
C ILE A 34 -9.90 -12.57 -21.42
N LEU A 35 -10.33 -12.35 -20.18
CA LEU A 35 -11.03 -11.11 -19.82
C LEU A 35 -10.02 -9.97 -19.68
N LYS A 36 -10.36 -8.83 -20.30
CA LYS A 36 -9.54 -7.61 -20.19
C LYS A 36 -9.77 -6.97 -18.81
N PRO A 37 -8.74 -6.84 -17.98
CA PRO A 37 -8.86 -6.14 -16.71
C PRO A 37 -8.99 -4.64 -16.92
N HIS A 38 -9.65 -3.96 -15.98
CA HIS A 38 -9.65 -2.51 -15.87
C HIS A 38 -8.95 -2.07 -14.59
N LYS A 39 -8.26 -0.94 -14.65
CA LYS A 39 -7.55 -0.36 -13.52
C LYS A 39 -8.49 0.56 -12.74
N VAL A 40 -8.58 0.39 -11.44
CA VAL A 40 -9.34 1.27 -10.55
C VAL A 40 -8.44 2.38 -9.97
N LYS A 41 -9.07 3.37 -9.32
CA LYS A 41 -8.40 4.59 -8.86
C LYS A 41 -7.19 4.35 -7.93
N ASP A 42 -7.22 3.29 -7.14
CA ASP A 42 -6.13 2.88 -6.23
C ASP A 42 -5.02 2.05 -6.93
N GLY A 43 -5.11 1.87 -8.24
CA GLY A 43 -4.13 1.17 -9.06
C GLY A 43 -4.36 -0.34 -9.19
N HIS A 44 -5.29 -0.93 -8.43
CA HIS A 44 -5.60 -2.35 -8.53
C HIS A 44 -6.29 -2.71 -9.85
N LEU A 45 -6.11 -3.96 -10.27
CA LEU A 45 -6.78 -4.51 -11.44
C LEU A 45 -8.04 -5.27 -11.04
N GLN A 46 -9.14 -4.98 -11.74
CA GLN A 46 -10.43 -5.65 -11.57
C GLN A 46 -10.91 -6.25 -12.88
N VAL A 47 -11.76 -7.27 -12.78
CA VAL A 47 -12.52 -7.86 -13.87
C VAL A 47 -14.00 -7.89 -13.53
N THR A 48 -14.84 -7.82 -14.56
CA THR A 48 -16.29 -8.00 -14.42
C THR A 48 -16.63 -9.47 -14.68
N LEU A 49 -17.18 -10.13 -13.67
CA LEU A 49 -17.72 -11.49 -13.76
C LEU A 49 -19.24 -11.43 -13.66
N TYR A 50 -19.92 -12.37 -14.29
CA TYR A 50 -21.37 -12.43 -14.26
C TYR A 50 -21.82 -13.66 -13.46
N VAL A 51 -22.66 -13.42 -12.45
CA VAL A 51 -23.35 -14.48 -11.69
C VAL A 51 -24.85 -14.29 -11.91
N ASN A 52 -25.53 -15.29 -12.46
CA ASN A 52 -26.97 -15.20 -12.81
C ASN A 52 -27.29 -13.94 -13.65
N LYS A 53 -26.46 -13.64 -14.64
CA LYS A 53 -26.53 -12.45 -15.53
C LYS A 53 -26.31 -11.10 -14.80
N ILE A 54 -25.99 -11.09 -13.51
CA ILE A 54 -25.70 -9.89 -12.73
C ILE A 54 -24.19 -9.63 -12.77
N PRO A 55 -23.75 -8.42 -13.24
CA PRO A 55 -22.33 -8.08 -13.25
C PRO A 55 -21.77 -7.88 -11.84
N THR A 56 -20.63 -8.45 -11.57
CA THR A 56 -19.93 -8.36 -10.29
C THR A 56 -18.48 -7.96 -10.54
N TYR A 57 -18.03 -6.88 -9.92
CA TYR A 57 -16.66 -6.40 -10.04
C TYR A 57 -15.77 -7.12 -9.03
N GLN A 58 -14.74 -7.79 -9.53
CA GLN A 58 -13.86 -8.60 -8.69
C GLN A 58 -12.40 -8.19 -8.87
N SER A 59 -11.71 -7.94 -7.75
CA SER A 59 -10.27 -7.65 -7.75
C SER A 59 -9.46 -8.90 -8.06
N ILE A 60 -8.57 -8.84 -9.05
CA ILE A 60 -7.79 -10.00 -9.53
C ILE A 60 -6.94 -10.60 -8.41
N HIS A 61 -6.20 -9.77 -7.64
CA HIS A 61 -5.38 -10.23 -6.53
C HIS A 61 -6.17 -11.05 -5.50
N ARG A 62 -7.44 -10.66 -5.22
CA ARG A 62 -8.31 -11.40 -4.31
C ARG A 62 -8.78 -12.72 -4.91
N LEU A 63 -9.07 -12.74 -6.22
CA LEU A 63 -9.45 -13.96 -6.92
C LEU A 63 -8.29 -14.96 -6.93
N VAL A 64 -7.06 -14.51 -7.18
CA VAL A 64 -5.87 -15.36 -7.13
C VAL A 64 -5.71 -15.99 -5.75
N LEU A 65 -5.70 -15.20 -4.68
CA LEU A 65 -5.53 -15.75 -3.33
C LEU A 65 -6.68 -16.68 -2.93
N LYS A 66 -7.94 -16.31 -3.21
CA LYS A 66 -9.10 -17.18 -2.92
C LYS A 66 -9.03 -18.52 -3.63
N THR A 67 -8.49 -18.53 -4.86
CA THR A 67 -8.45 -19.75 -5.68
C THR A 67 -7.28 -20.66 -5.30
N PHE A 68 -6.12 -20.12 -4.98
CA PHE A 68 -4.90 -20.90 -4.80
C PHE A 68 -4.43 -21.05 -3.35
N VAL A 69 -4.87 -20.18 -2.47
CA VAL A 69 -4.51 -20.19 -1.03
C VAL A 69 -5.72 -20.53 -0.16
N GLY A 70 -6.89 -20.03 -0.55
CA GLY A 70 -8.12 -20.21 0.23
C GLY A 70 -8.80 -18.89 0.59
N PRO A 71 -9.94 -18.96 1.32
CA PRO A 71 -10.71 -17.77 1.68
C PRO A 71 -9.89 -16.79 2.53
N CYS A 72 -10.26 -15.52 2.46
CA CYS A 72 -9.61 -14.48 3.27
C CYS A 72 -9.86 -14.76 4.77
N PRO A 73 -8.82 -14.95 5.60
CA PRO A 73 -8.99 -15.07 7.02
C PRO A 73 -9.57 -13.79 7.65
N ASN A 74 -10.23 -13.94 8.81
CA ASN A 74 -10.87 -12.81 9.47
C ASN A 74 -9.84 -11.70 9.77
N LYS A 75 -10.24 -10.44 9.53
CA LYS A 75 -9.43 -9.21 9.73
C LYS A 75 -8.14 -9.16 8.88
N MET A 76 -8.01 -10.02 7.88
CA MET A 76 -6.90 -9.96 6.93
C MET A 76 -7.29 -9.28 5.63
N MET A 77 -6.29 -8.82 4.89
CA MET A 77 -6.41 -8.22 3.57
C MET A 77 -5.39 -8.83 2.62
N CYS A 78 -5.64 -8.70 1.31
CA CYS A 78 -4.64 -9.07 0.32
C CYS A 78 -3.52 -8.02 0.28
N ARG A 79 -2.27 -8.49 0.28
CA ARG A 79 -1.06 -7.66 0.22
C ARG A 79 -0.26 -8.00 -1.02
N HIS A 80 0.33 -6.98 -1.64
CA HIS A 80 1.35 -7.15 -2.68
C HIS A 80 2.72 -7.00 -2.03
N LEU A 81 3.54 -8.04 -2.06
CA LEU A 81 4.84 -8.08 -1.36
C LEU A 81 5.85 -7.07 -1.95
N ASP A 82 5.76 -6.79 -3.25
CA ASP A 82 6.53 -5.74 -3.94
C ASP A 82 5.85 -4.36 -3.89
N GLY A 83 4.63 -4.31 -3.35
CA GLY A 83 3.79 -3.13 -3.28
C GLY A 83 3.28 -2.64 -4.64
N ASN A 84 3.44 -3.37 -5.73
CA ASN A 84 2.87 -3.05 -7.02
C ASN A 84 1.46 -3.63 -7.16
N PRO A 85 0.38 -2.80 -7.19
CA PRO A 85 -1.00 -3.28 -7.25
C PRO A 85 -1.36 -3.96 -8.58
N GLU A 86 -0.53 -3.84 -9.59
CA GLU A 86 -0.71 -4.49 -10.90
C GLU A 86 -0.08 -5.88 -10.97
N ASN A 87 0.88 -6.20 -10.09
CA ASN A 87 1.55 -7.49 -10.06
C ASN A 87 0.73 -8.53 -9.27
N ASN A 88 -0.24 -9.14 -9.96
CA ASN A 88 -1.15 -10.12 -9.39
C ASN A 88 -0.63 -11.57 -9.43
N ASN A 89 0.68 -11.77 -9.58
CA ASN A 89 1.28 -13.10 -9.51
C ASN A 89 1.12 -13.67 -8.08
N LEU A 90 0.72 -14.95 -7.98
CA LEU A 90 0.53 -15.64 -6.71
C LEU A 90 1.76 -15.54 -5.78
N SER A 91 2.97 -15.62 -6.34
CA SER A 91 4.22 -15.49 -5.57
C SER A 91 4.42 -14.11 -4.92
N ASN A 92 3.71 -13.10 -5.42
CA ASN A 92 3.74 -11.73 -4.93
C ASN A 92 2.58 -11.40 -3.98
N LEU A 93 1.65 -12.33 -3.77
CA LEU A 93 0.41 -12.09 -3.02
C LEU A 93 0.37 -12.91 -1.74
N CYS A 94 -0.10 -12.30 -0.66
CA CYS A 94 -0.40 -13.02 0.58
C CYS A 94 -1.57 -12.37 1.34
N TRP A 95 -2.23 -13.16 2.19
CA TRP A 95 -3.09 -12.61 3.21
C TRP A 95 -2.23 -12.04 4.35
N GLY A 96 -2.61 -10.91 4.89
CA GLY A 96 -1.91 -10.30 6.01
C GLY A 96 -2.76 -9.28 6.75
N SER A 97 -2.33 -8.93 7.96
CA SER A 97 -2.99 -7.95 8.80
C SER A 97 -2.76 -6.51 8.31
N HIS A 98 -3.50 -5.57 8.85
CA HIS A 98 -3.24 -4.15 8.62
C HIS A 98 -1.82 -3.75 9.09
N GLN A 99 -1.34 -4.32 10.21
CA GLN A 99 0.01 -4.06 10.73
C GLN A 99 1.09 -4.50 9.75
N ASP A 100 0.93 -5.70 9.14
CA ASP A 100 1.85 -6.19 8.11
C ASP A 100 1.90 -5.26 6.91
N ASN A 101 0.74 -4.77 6.46
CA ASN A 101 0.66 -3.84 5.33
C ASN A 101 1.33 -2.50 5.64
N GLU A 102 1.20 -1.99 6.87
CA GLU A 102 1.91 -0.78 7.30
C GLU A 102 3.43 -1.01 7.40
N ALA A 103 3.86 -2.18 7.89
CA ALA A 103 5.27 -2.55 7.92
C ALA A 103 5.87 -2.65 6.50
N ASP A 104 5.11 -3.16 5.53
CA ASP A 104 5.53 -3.18 4.12
C ASP A 104 5.74 -1.77 3.57
N LYS A 105 4.83 -0.83 3.89
CA LYS A 105 4.98 0.59 3.48
C LYS A 105 6.25 1.21 4.07
N ASP A 106 6.55 0.90 5.34
CA ASP A 106 7.77 1.39 5.99
C ASP A 106 9.03 0.80 5.33
N ARG A 107 9.05 -0.52 5.08
CA ARG A 107 10.17 -1.21 4.42
C ARG A 107 10.43 -0.68 3.01
N MET A 108 9.36 -0.35 2.28
CA MET A 108 9.44 0.19 0.91
C MET A 108 9.68 1.71 0.87
N GLY A 109 9.82 2.38 2.02
CA GLY A 109 9.98 3.84 2.09
C GLY A 109 8.78 4.64 1.58
N ARG A 110 7.59 4.02 1.50
CA ARG A 110 6.37 4.64 0.97
C ARG A 110 5.59 5.45 1.98
N ARG A 111 5.93 5.34 3.26
CA ARG A 111 5.28 6.16 4.29
C ARG A 111 5.77 7.60 4.18
N PRO A 112 4.89 8.56 3.91
CA PRO A 112 5.28 9.97 3.90
C PRO A 112 5.85 10.36 5.26
N ARG A 113 7.06 10.94 5.28
CA ARG A 113 7.73 11.39 6.50
C ARG A 113 8.15 12.84 6.33
N GLY A 114 8.27 13.56 7.44
CA GLY A 114 8.73 14.93 7.45
C GLY A 114 7.77 15.85 6.66
N SER A 115 8.33 16.73 5.83
CA SER A 115 7.56 17.69 5.00
C SER A 115 6.61 17.02 4.00
N LYS A 116 6.87 15.75 3.63
CA LYS A 116 6.00 14.99 2.71
C LYS A 116 4.72 14.47 3.37
N HIS A 117 4.59 14.58 4.69
CA HIS A 117 3.36 14.22 5.39
C HIS A 117 2.32 15.32 5.19
N GLY A 118 1.11 14.97 4.70
CA GLY A 118 0.08 15.93 4.30
C GLY A 118 -0.38 16.92 5.39
N SER A 119 -0.18 16.61 6.66
CA SER A 119 -0.45 17.50 7.81
C SER A 119 0.81 18.12 8.40
N SER A 120 1.95 18.07 7.72
CA SER A 120 3.16 18.71 8.21
C SER A 120 3.07 20.22 8.05
N LYS A 121 3.23 20.94 9.17
CA LYS A 121 3.33 22.41 9.19
C LYS A 121 4.77 22.90 9.03
N LEU A 122 5.74 22.01 9.19
CA LEU A 122 7.17 22.33 9.17
C LEU A 122 7.83 21.77 7.92
N THR A 123 8.77 22.54 7.39
CA THR A 123 9.71 22.09 6.37
C THR A 123 10.97 21.48 7.02
N GLU A 124 11.84 20.86 6.23
CA GLU A 124 13.12 20.36 6.72
C GLU A 124 14.04 21.50 7.19
N GLN A 125 13.92 22.66 6.54
CA GLN A 125 14.68 23.86 6.89
C GLN A 125 14.23 24.42 8.24
N ASP A 126 12.92 24.48 8.48
CA ASP A 126 12.38 24.89 9.78
C ASP A 126 12.87 23.99 10.90
N VAL A 127 12.89 22.67 10.67
CA VAL A 127 13.36 21.71 11.67
C VAL A 127 14.85 21.86 11.97
N ARG A 128 15.70 22.12 10.97
CA ARG A 128 17.12 22.44 11.19
C ARG A 128 17.29 23.69 12.04
N MET A 129 16.49 24.72 11.78
CA MET A 129 16.53 25.96 12.54
C MET A 129 16.03 25.76 13.97
N ILE A 130 14.95 25.00 14.18
CA ILE A 130 14.46 24.63 15.52
C ILE A 130 15.55 23.92 16.34
N ILE A 131 16.26 22.97 15.70
CA ILE A 131 17.38 22.27 16.35
C ILE A 131 18.48 23.26 16.74
N TYR A 132 18.87 24.16 15.83
CA TYR A 132 19.88 25.16 16.07
C TYR A 132 19.50 26.09 17.24
N MET A 133 18.30 26.68 17.21
CA MET A 133 17.82 27.62 18.24
C MET A 133 17.78 26.97 19.62
N CYS A 134 17.32 25.74 19.71
CA CYS A 134 17.27 25.02 20.99
C CYS A 134 18.65 24.52 21.45
N SER A 135 19.54 24.12 20.56
CA SER A 135 20.88 23.61 20.92
C SER A 135 21.80 24.73 21.40
N THR A 136 21.70 25.91 20.79
CA THR A 136 22.46 27.10 21.17
C THR A 136 21.88 27.82 22.40
N LYS A 137 20.73 27.38 22.90
CA LYS A 137 19.96 28.02 23.99
C LYS A 137 19.59 29.49 23.69
N LEU A 138 19.56 29.89 22.43
CA LEU A 138 19.10 31.21 22.00
C LEU A 138 17.63 31.45 22.34
N PHE A 139 16.84 30.37 22.24
CA PHE A 139 15.42 30.36 22.57
C PHE A 139 15.08 29.10 23.38
N SER A 140 14.14 29.24 24.28
CA SER A 140 13.53 28.09 24.96
C SER A 140 12.69 27.27 23.97
N GLN A 141 12.40 26.02 24.31
CA GLN A 141 11.51 25.18 23.47
C GLN A 141 10.11 25.80 23.32
N ARG A 142 9.64 26.56 24.30
CA ARG A 142 8.34 27.25 24.27
C ARG A 142 8.36 28.40 23.26
N GLU A 143 9.33 29.29 23.39
CA GLU A 143 9.49 30.42 22.45
C GLU A 143 9.70 29.92 21.00
N THR A 144 10.51 28.87 20.83
CA THR A 144 10.68 28.23 19.51
C THR A 144 9.37 27.68 18.97
N ALA A 145 8.55 27.07 19.82
CA ALA A 145 7.25 26.53 19.40
C ALA A 145 6.28 27.65 18.95
N ASP A 146 6.28 28.76 19.67
CA ASP A 146 5.46 29.93 19.35
C ASP A 146 5.90 30.58 18.01
N ILE A 147 7.21 30.71 17.77
CA ILE A 147 7.77 31.25 16.52
C ILE A 147 7.32 30.43 15.29
N TYR A 148 7.32 29.09 15.42
CA TYR A 148 6.95 28.19 14.32
C TYR A 148 5.47 27.77 14.28
N GLY A 149 4.65 28.32 15.17
CA GLY A 149 3.21 28.02 15.23
C GLY A 149 2.89 26.55 15.47
N VAL A 150 3.72 25.86 16.28
CA VAL A 150 3.56 24.46 16.62
C VAL A 150 3.43 24.27 18.14
N CYS A 151 2.94 23.13 18.60
CA CYS A 151 2.92 22.85 20.03
C CYS A 151 4.33 22.53 20.55
N ILE A 152 4.60 22.85 21.81
CA ILE A 152 5.87 22.56 22.50
C ILE A 152 6.24 21.07 22.43
N GLY A 153 5.25 20.17 22.42
CA GLY A 153 5.45 18.73 22.24
C GLY A 153 6.09 18.38 20.90
N THR A 154 5.79 19.13 19.83
CA THR A 154 6.43 18.95 18.51
C THR A 154 7.91 19.29 18.60
N VAL A 155 8.28 20.43 19.19
CA VAL A 155 9.67 20.83 19.39
C VAL A 155 10.42 19.80 20.23
N ASN A 156 9.82 19.34 21.34
CA ASN A 156 10.39 18.31 22.22
C ASN A 156 10.64 16.99 21.45
N HIS A 157 9.68 16.54 20.62
CA HIS A 157 9.84 15.33 19.82
C HIS A 157 10.95 15.46 18.75
N ILE A 158 11.14 16.67 18.19
CA ILE A 158 12.25 16.95 17.27
C ILE A 158 13.59 16.84 18.02
N ILE A 159 13.73 17.53 19.14
CA ILE A 159 14.98 17.56 19.94
C ILE A 159 15.33 16.17 20.48
N LYS A 160 14.32 15.40 20.94
CA LYS A 160 14.50 14.00 21.39
C LYS A 160 14.63 12.98 20.24
N LYS A 161 14.78 13.44 18.99
CA LYS A 161 14.95 12.59 17.79
C LYS A 161 13.82 11.58 17.57
N ARG A 162 12.62 11.85 18.13
CA ARG A 162 11.45 10.99 17.96
C ARG A 162 10.79 11.19 16.59
N ASN A 163 10.76 12.44 16.12
CA ASN A 163 10.29 12.83 14.80
C ASN A 163 11.47 13.37 13.97
N TRP A 164 11.32 13.44 12.66
CA TRP A 164 12.30 14.01 11.73
C TRP A 164 13.70 13.38 11.83
N ARG A 165 13.76 12.08 12.10
CA ARG A 165 15.03 11.34 12.31
C ARG A 165 16.01 11.49 11.16
N GLN A 166 15.50 11.57 9.92
CA GLN A 166 16.31 11.74 8.71
C GLN A 166 17.19 13.01 8.73
N ILE A 167 16.76 14.07 9.43
CA ILE A 167 17.54 15.32 9.52
C ILE A 167 18.75 15.14 10.43
N TRP A 168 18.60 14.36 11.51
CA TRP A 168 19.69 14.08 12.44
C TRP A 168 20.79 13.19 11.86
N THR A 169 20.47 12.36 10.86
CA THR A 169 21.45 11.51 10.17
C THR A 169 22.22 12.26 9.09
N SER A 170 21.74 13.45 8.69
CA SER A 170 22.34 14.31 7.64
C SER A 170 23.01 15.57 8.20
N MET A 171 23.11 15.71 9.52
CA MET A 171 23.88 16.72 10.25
C MET A 171 25.16 16.12 10.81
#